data_02c1c91ac1fb6d335d90b29c1b1fed05
#
_entry.id   02c1c91ac1fb6d335d90b29c1b1fed05
#
_cell.length_a   1.000
_cell.length_b   1.000
_cell.length_c   1.000
_cell.angle_alpha   90.00
_cell.angle_beta   90.00
_cell.angle_gamma   90.00
#
_symmetry.space_group_name_H-M   'P 1'
#
loop_
_entity.id
_entity.type
_entity.pdbx_description
1 polymer ?
#
loop_
_entity_poly.entity_id
_entity_poly.type
_entity_poly.pdbx_seq_one_letter_code
_entity_poly.pdbx_strand_id
1 'polypeptide(L)'
;MVFAMEFKHTSILLAESVDFLITDKNGIYVDCTMGGAGHSSAFAAQLEAGGLLIGIDQDDDAIAAGSERLLNKFTCKTAVAKSNFENFSQVLDSMGIDEIDGIFFDLGVSSYQLDTPERGFSYMHDGPLDMRMNKEASLDAEYIVNHYKEEELADIIHRYGEERWAKRIAQFIVAARKEKPLTTTFELVDVIKKAIPKGARLDGPHPAKRTFQAIRIEVNNELGILADTMERAVNRLKSGGRIGVITFHSLEDRIIKQTFAKLAKGCTCPPQLPVCVCGKKPLLRKTGNIVPSKAEVEENPRSRSARLRYAIKI
;
A
#
# COMPACT_ATOMS: atom_id res chain seq x y z
N MET A 1 1.89 -36.01 -0.88
CA MET A 1 1.79 -35.23 0.37
C MET A 1 2.45 -33.90 0.07
N VAL A 2 1.68 -32.91 -0.30
CA VAL A 2 2.18 -31.55 -0.51
C VAL A 2 2.23 -30.92 0.88
N PHE A 3 3.43 -30.68 1.40
CA PHE A 3 3.60 -29.91 2.62
C PHE A 3 3.11 -28.50 2.32
N ALA A 4 1.96 -28.12 2.86
CA ALA A 4 1.54 -26.74 2.95
C ALA A 4 2.61 -26.02 3.81
N MET A 5 3.39 -25.17 3.20
CA MET A 5 4.26 -24.26 3.95
C MET A 5 3.33 -23.36 4.77
N GLU A 6 3.34 -23.55 6.07
CA GLU A 6 2.60 -22.73 7.02
C GLU A 6 3.22 -21.32 6.99
N PHE A 7 2.57 -20.40 6.31
CA PHE A 7 2.97 -19.01 6.23
C PHE A 7 2.84 -18.37 7.61
N LYS A 8 3.91 -18.37 8.41
CA LYS A 8 4.05 -17.52 9.59
C LYS A 8 4.36 -16.09 9.16
N HIS A 9 3.38 -15.44 8.52
CA HIS A 9 3.49 -14.02 8.22
C HIS A 9 2.98 -13.23 9.42
N THR A 10 3.89 -12.63 10.17
CA THR A 10 3.55 -11.69 11.24
C THR A 10 3.23 -10.33 10.60
N SER A 11 2.00 -9.87 10.77
CA SER A 11 1.58 -8.54 10.30
C SER A 11 2.36 -7.45 11.04
N ILE A 12 2.82 -6.44 10.32
CA ILE A 12 3.68 -5.37 10.83
C ILE A 12 2.84 -4.39 11.65
N LEU A 13 3.35 -3.96 12.82
CA LEU A 13 2.66 -3.04 13.74
C LEU A 13 1.25 -3.52 14.11
N LEU A 14 1.07 -4.85 14.26
CA LEU A 14 -0.24 -5.48 14.46
C LEU A 14 -0.91 -5.02 15.74
N ALA A 15 -0.21 -5.08 16.88
CA ALA A 15 -0.75 -4.70 18.18
C ALA A 15 -1.12 -3.22 18.20
N GLU A 16 -0.22 -2.36 17.71
CA GLU A 16 -0.42 -0.92 17.66
C GLU A 16 -1.60 -0.54 16.74
N SER A 17 -1.79 -1.28 15.65
CA SER A 17 -2.94 -1.07 14.75
C SER A 17 -4.25 -1.44 15.40
N VAL A 18 -4.32 -2.57 16.10
CA VAL A 18 -5.50 -3.04 16.85
C VAL A 18 -5.84 -2.05 17.95
N ASP A 19 -4.87 -1.72 18.81
CA ASP A 19 -5.07 -0.83 19.97
C ASP A 19 -5.51 0.57 19.55
N PHE A 20 -5.00 1.03 18.42
CA PHE A 20 -5.40 2.33 17.91
C PHE A 20 -6.78 2.28 17.25
N LEU A 21 -7.04 1.30 16.36
CA LEU A 21 -8.20 1.32 15.48
C LEU A 21 -9.50 0.97 16.19
N ILE A 22 -9.50 -0.13 16.99
CA ILE A 22 -10.73 -0.69 17.58
C ILE A 22 -11.09 0.05 18.86
N THR A 23 -12.21 0.76 18.83
CA THR A 23 -12.71 1.56 19.97
C THR A 23 -14.11 1.16 20.42
N ASP A 24 -14.93 0.71 19.49
CA ASP A 24 -16.26 0.17 19.75
C ASP A 24 -16.31 -1.27 19.24
N LYS A 25 -16.52 -2.22 20.14
CA LYS A 25 -16.57 -3.64 19.77
C LYS A 25 -17.79 -4.02 18.93
N ASN A 26 -18.79 -3.16 18.87
CA ASN A 26 -19.98 -3.30 18.04
C ASN A 26 -19.96 -2.33 16.82
N GLY A 27 -18.83 -1.65 16.59
CA GLY A 27 -18.62 -0.72 15.49
C GLY A 27 -18.41 -1.39 14.12
N ILE A 28 -18.34 -0.56 13.08
CA ILE A 28 -18.09 -0.96 11.70
C ILE A 28 -16.66 -0.56 11.33
N TYR A 29 -15.88 -1.53 10.91
CA TYR A 29 -14.47 -1.35 10.53
C TYR A 29 -14.19 -1.85 9.12
N VAL A 30 -13.29 -1.17 8.43
CA VAL A 30 -12.88 -1.52 7.06
C VAL A 30 -11.37 -1.68 7.02
N ASP A 31 -10.92 -2.83 6.54
CA ASP A 31 -9.53 -3.07 6.13
C ASP A 31 -9.48 -3.01 4.60
N CYS A 32 -8.93 -1.93 4.07
CA CYS A 32 -8.90 -1.64 2.63
C CYS A 32 -7.80 -2.37 1.87
N THR A 33 -6.94 -3.11 2.59
CA THR A 33 -5.79 -3.85 2.06
C THR A 33 -5.69 -5.19 2.78
N MET A 34 -6.78 -5.96 2.71
CA MET A 34 -6.97 -7.17 3.51
C MET A 34 -5.81 -8.17 3.38
N GLY A 35 -5.24 -8.32 2.17
CA GLY A 35 -4.18 -9.27 1.90
C GLY A 35 -4.53 -10.67 2.38
N GLY A 36 -3.60 -11.33 3.07
CA GLY A 36 -3.84 -12.62 3.72
C GLY A 36 -4.66 -12.53 5.03
N ALA A 37 -5.35 -11.42 5.27
CA ALA A 37 -6.22 -11.18 6.44
C ALA A 37 -5.51 -11.22 7.82
N GLY A 38 -4.23 -10.85 7.89
CA GLY A 38 -3.52 -10.81 9.17
C GLY A 38 -4.09 -9.74 10.12
N HIS A 39 -4.09 -8.47 9.67
CA HIS A 39 -4.70 -7.37 10.41
C HIS A 39 -6.21 -7.56 10.57
N SER A 40 -6.91 -7.89 9.49
CA SER A 40 -8.35 -8.15 9.50
C SER A 40 -8.76 -9.18 10.54
N SER A 41 -8.03 -10.30 10.65
CA SER A 41 -8.32 -11.33 11.67
C SER A 41 -8.13 -10.81 13.10
N ALA A 42 -7.09 -10.01 13.33
CA ALA A 42 -6.84 -9.41 14.63
C ALA A 42 -7.90 -8.36 15.00
N PHE A 43 -8.38 -7.58 14.04
CA PHE A 43 -9.49 -6.65 14.24
C PHE A 43 -10.79 -7.41 14.55
N ALA A 44 -11.15 -8.42 13.74
CA ALA A 44 -12.35 -9.24 13.94
C ALA A 44 -12.38 -9.93 15.29
N ALA A 45 -11.21 -10.38 15.79
CA ALA A 45 -11.09 -11.01 17.11
C ALA A 45 -11.41 -10.08 18.29
N GLN A 46 -11.34 -8.75 18.10
CA GLN A 46 -11.71 -7.76 19.12
C GLN A 46 -13.19 -7.39 19.08
N LEU A 47 -13.91 -7.74 18.01
CA LEU A 47 -15.30 -7.32 17.81
C LEU A 47 -16.29 -8.33 18.40
N GLU A 48 -17.41 -7.82 18.85
CA GLU A 48 -18.54 -8.57 19.39
C GLU A 48 -19.61 -8.84 18.31
N ALA A 49 -20.68 -9.54 18.64
CA ALA A 49 -21.73 -9.96 17.71
C ALA A 49 -22.43 -8.81 16.93
N GLY A 50 -22.45 -7.60 17.50
CA GLY A 50 -22.98 -6.40 16.83
C GLY A 50 -21.99 -5.74 15.87
N GLY A 51 -20.71 -6.09 15.95
CA GLY A 51 -19.65 -5.51 15.11
C GLY A 51 -19.65 -6.06 13.69
N LEU A 52 -19.07 -5.27 12.77
CA LEU A 52 -18.87 -5.65 11.38
C LEU A 52 -17.46 -5.30 10.95
N LEU A 53 -16.75 -6.28 10.38
CA LEU A 53 -15.49 -6.06 9.67
C LEU A 53 -15.66 -6.32 8.17
N ILE A 54 -15.21 -5.37 7.37
CA ILE A 54 -15.20 -5.47 5.91
C ILE A 54 -13.75 -5.51 5.45
N GLY A 55 -13.34 -6.61 4.80
CA GLY A 55 -12.04 -6.73 4.14
C GLY A 55 -12.16 -6.42 2.65
N ILE A 56 -11.31 -5.55 2.14
CA ILE A 56 -11.25 -5.19 0.72
C ILE A 56 -9.85 -5.51 0.18
N ASP A 57 -9.78 -6.14 -0.97
CA ASP A 57 -8.53 -6.31 -1.72
C ASP A 57 -8.82 -6.38 -3.23
N GLN A 58 -7.84 -6.05 -4.05
CA GLN A 58 -7.94 -6.14 -5.51
C GLN A 58 -7.33 -7.42 -6.07
N ASP A 59 -6.54 -8.15 -5.27
CA ASP A 59 -5.84 -9.37 -5.66
C ASP A 59 -6.70 -10.60 -5.39
N ASP A 60 -6.94 -11.43 -6.41
CA ASP A 60 -7.73 -12.66 -6.28
C ASP A 60 -7.15 -13.65 -5.27
N ASP A 61 -5.82 -13.74 -5.20
CA ASP A 61 -5.15 -14.63 -4.25
C ASP A 61 -5.39 -14.15 -2.79
N ALA A 62 -5.39 -12.82 -2.57
CA ALA A 62 -5.73 -12.22 -1.29
C ALA A 62 -7.21 -12.42 -0.93
N ILE A 63 -8.12 -12.25 -1.88
CA ILE A 63 -9.56 -12.47 -1.69
C ILE A 63 -9.84 -13.93 -1.29
N ALA A 64 -9.21 -14.90 -1.97
CA ALA A 64 -9.38 -16.32 -1.64
C ALA A 64 -8.88 -16.63 -0.22
N ALA A 65 -7.64 -16.24 0.11
CA ALA A 65 -7.04 -16.48 1.42
C ALA A 65 -7.78 -15.73 2.54
N GLY A 66 -8.14 -14.46 2.31
CA GLY A 66 -8.87 -13.65 3.27
C GLY A 66 -10.29 -14.16 3.53
N SER A 67 -10.99 -14.60 2.50
CA SER A 67 -12.34 -15.21 2.65
C SER A 67 -12.29 -16.46 3.51
N GLU A 68 -11.31 -17.34 3.28
CA GLU A 68 -11.13 -18.56 4.08
C GLU A 68 -10.87 -18.24 5.55
N ARG A 69 -10.09 -17.20 5.84
CA ARG A 69 -9.70 -16.82 7.20
C ARG A 69 -10.75 -16.02 7.96
N LEU A 70 -11.56 -15.22 7.26
CA LEU A 70 -12.49 -14.28 7.88
C LEU A 70 -13.92 -14.80 7.95
N LEU A 71 -14.44 -15.37 6.85
CA LEU A 71 -15.87 -15.66 6.78
C LEU A 71 -16.28 -16.76 7.77
N ASN A 72 -17.27 -16.45 8.61
CA ASN A 72 -17.84 -17.35 9.63
C ASN A 72 -16.82 -17.90 10.66
N LYS A 73 -15.73 -17.18 10.90
CA LYS A 73 -14.68 -17.57 11.87
C LYS A 73 -14.71 -16.76 13.18
N PHE A 74 -15.41 -15.64 13.21
CA PHE A 74 -15.43 -14.70 14.32
C PHE A 74 -16.85 -14.50 14.86
N THR A 75 -16.95 -13.93 16.07
CA THR A 75 -18.24 -13.59 16.70
C THR A 75 -18.95 -12.47 15.96
N CYS A 76 -18.18 -11.48 15.47
CA CYS A 76 -18.70 -10.36 14.67
C CYS A 76 -19.09 -10.82 13.27
N LYS A 77 -19.84 -9.97 12.59
CA LYS A 77 -20.08 -10.14 11.14
C LYS A 77 -18.82 -9.80 10.35
N THR A 78 -18.55 -10.57 9.30
CA THR A 78 -17.43 -10.33 8.39
C THR A 78 -17.91 -10.35 6.95
N ALA A 79 -17.38 -9.43 6.14
CA ALA A 79 -17.63 -9.38 4.70
C ALA A 79 -16.29 -9.21 3.96
N VAL A 80 -16.22 -9.73 2.74
CA VAL A 80 -15.07 -9.61 1.86
C VAL A 80 -15.52 -9.08 0.50
N ALA A 81 -14.81 -8.09 -0.04
CA ALA A 81 -15.11 -7.49 -1.34
C ALA A 81 -13.86 -7.39 -2.21
N LYS A 82 -13.93 -7.90 -3.46
CA LYS A 82 -12.87 -7.69 -4.46
C LYS A 82 -13.03 -6.30 -5.05
N SER A 83 -12.13 -5.39 -4.69
CA SER A 83 -12.09 -4.03 -5.22
C SER A 83 -10.72 -3.39 -4.96
N ASN A 84 -10.34 -2.41 -5.80
CA ASN A 84 -9.27 -1.50 -5.42
C ASN A 84 -9.73 -0.63 -4.24
N PHE A 85 -8.83 -0.33 -3.30
CA PHE A 85 -9.14 0.48 -2.12
C PHE A 85 -9.63 1.89 -2.47
N GLU A 86 -9.31 2.43 -3.64
CA GLU A 86 -9.88 3.71 -4.10
C GLU A 86 -11.40 3.68 -4.21
N ASN A 87 -11.98 2.51 -4.42
CA ASN A 87 -13.43 2.30 -4.56
C ASN A 87 -14.12 1.85 -3.26
N PHE A 88 -13.46 1.95 -2.11
CA PHE A 88 -14.03 1.52 -0.81
C PHE A 88 -15.39 2.15 -0.52
N SER A 89 -15.61 3.42 -0.94
CA SER A 89 -16.88 4.12 -0.74
C SER A 89 -18.03 3.43 -1.49
N GLN A 90 -17.80 2.97 -2.73
CA GLN A 90 -18.80 2.22 -3.51
C GLN A 90 -19.12 0.87 -2.87
N VAL A 91 -18.12 0.22 -2.26
CA VAL A 91 -18.34 -1.01 -1.48
C VAL A 91 -19.25 -0.72 -0.30
N LEU A 92 -19.01 0.34 0.48
CA LEU A 92 -19.86 0.74 1.59
C LEU A 92 -21.29 1.10 1.12
N ASP A 93 -21.42 1.86 0.04
CA ASP A 93 -22.72 2.25 -0.54
C ASP A 93 -23.53 1.02 -0.95
N SER A 94 -22.90 0.01 -1.54
CA SER A 94 -23.57 -1.26 -1.91
C SER A 94 -24.09 -2.05 -0.72
N MET A 95 -23.51 -1.83 0.47
CA MET A 95 -23.92 -2.44 1.72
C MET A 95 -24.90 -1.57 2.54
N GLY A 96 -25.24 -0.35 2.05
CA GLY A 96 -26.08 0.61 2.75
C GLY A 96 -25.41 1.24 3.99
N ILE A 97 -24.08 1.38 3.98
CA ILE A 97 -23.29 1.90 5.08
C ILE A 97 -22.82 3.31 4.75
N ASP A 98 -23.33 4.30 5.47
CA ASP A 98 -22.98 5.72 5.28
C ASP A 98 -21.71 6.12 6.04
N GLU A 99 -21.59 5.67 7.30
CA GLU A 99 -20.49 6.03 8.20
C GLU A 99 -19.90 4.80 8.89
N ILE A 100 -18.61 4.85 9.21
CA ILE A 100 -17.83 3.77 9.82
C ILE A 100 -17.07 4.27 11.06
N ASP A 101 -16.74 3.36 11.97
CA ASP A 101 -16.02 3.64 13.20
C ASP A 101 -14.49 3.65 12.98
N GLY A 102 -14.00 2.86 12.02
CA GLY A 102 -12.59 2.84 11.69
C GLY A 102 -12.29 2.33 10.27
N ILE A 103 -11.18 2.84 9.73
CA ILE A 103 -10.67 2.40 8.42
C ILE A 103 -9.15 2.24 8.48
N PHE A 104 -8.66 1.19 7.84
CA PHE A 104 -7.26 0.81 7.86
C PHE A 104 -6.73 0.53 6.46
N PHE A 105 -5.46 0.88 6.26
CA PHE A 105 -4.71 0.64 5.03
C PHE A 105 -3.32 0.13 5.39
N ASP A 106 -2.92 -1.03 4.89
CA ASP A 106 -1.55 -1.56 4.91
C ASP A 106 -1.00 -1.47 3.48
N LEU A 107 -0.34 -0.33 3.16
CA LEU A 107 0.02 0.00 1.78
C LEU A 107 1.18 -0.86 1.26
N GLY A 108 1.33 -0.90 -0.04
CA GLY A 108 2.40 -1.63 -0.74
C GLY A 108 2.01 -3.06 -1.11
N VAL A 109 2.99 -3.95 -1.15
CA VAL A 109 2.84 -5.34 -1.62
C VAL A 109 2.77 -6.32 -0.46
N SER A 110 1.96 -7.35 -0.62
CA SER A 110 1.90 -8.46 0.33
C SER A 110 3.19 -9.32 0.24
N SER A 111 3.53 -9.99 1.34
CA SER A 111 4.64 -10.94 1.31
C SER A 111 4.39 -12.07 0.31
N TYR A 112 3.15 -12.50 0.15
CA TYR A 112 2.78 -13.50 -0.86
C TYR A 112 3.16 -13.05 -2.27
N GLN A 113 2.86 -11.79 -2.64
CA GLN A 113 3.25 -11.22 -3.95
C GLN A 113 4.76 -11.18 -4.13
N LEU A 114 5.54 -10.86 -3.08
CA LEU A 114 7.00 -10.82 -3.14
C LEU A 114 7.63 -12.22 -3.20
N ASP A 115 7.02 -13.20 -2.53
CA ASP A 115 7.55 -14.54 -2.37
C ASP A 115 7.06 -15.51 -3.48
N THR A 116 6.17 -15.04 -4.37
CA THR A 116 5.65 -15.79 -5.53
C THR A 116 6.35 -15.30 -6.81
N PRO A 117 7.33 -16.05 -7.37
CA PRO A 117 8.11 -15.59 -8.52
C PRO A 117 7.25 -15.25 -9.74
N GLU A 118 6.17 -15.98 -9.95
CA GLU A 118 5.24 -15.85 -11.09
C GLU A 118 4.50 -14.49 -11.09
N ARG A 119 4.50 -13.77 -9.97
CA ARG A 119 3.90 -12.44 -9.84
C ARG A 119 4.85 -11.31 -10.29
N GLY A 120 6.15 -11.57 -10.43
CA GLY A 120 7.14 -10.62 -10.95
C GLY A 120 7.49 -9.42 -10.04
N PHE A 121 7.03 -9.38 -8.77
CA PHE A 121 7.32 -8.27 -7.85
C PHE A 121 8.75 -8.26 -7.31
N SER A 122 9.40 -9.42 -7.28
CA SER A 122 10.70 -9.58 -6.65
C SER A 122 11.85 -9.49 -7.63
N TYR A 123 12.87 -8.72 -7.28
CA TYR A 123 14.17 -8.73 -7.98
C TYR A 123 15.12 -9.84 -7.48
N MET A 124 14.68 -10.65 -6.52
CA MET A 124 15.46 -11.75 -5.91
C MET A 124 15.13 -13.11 -6.53
N HIS A 125 14.04 -13.21 -7.24
CA HIS A 125 13.57 -14.43 -7.92
C HIS A 125 13.30 -14.13 -9.39
N ASP A 126 13.62 -15.10 -10.27
CA ASP A 126 13.28 -14.96 -11.67
C ASP A 126 11.81 -15.30 -11.90
N GLY A 127 11.15 -14.49 -12.70
CA GLY A 127 9.74 -14.64 -13.04
C GLY A 127 9.34 -13.65 -14.13
N PRO A 128 8.10 -13.72 -14.66
CA PRO A 128 7.62 -12.77 -15.67
C PRO A 128 7.61 -11.33 -15.14
N LEU A 129 7.81 -10.36 -16.00
CA LEU A 129 7.67 -8.93 -15.68
C LEU A 129 6.19 -8.54 -15.63
N ASP A 130 5.45 -9.00 -14.62
CA ASP A 130 4.02 -8.70 -14.44
C ASP A 130 3.80 -7.52 -13.48
N MET A 131 4.04 -7.69 -12.19
CA MET A 131 3.86 -6.71 -11.10
C MET A 131 2.42 -6.20 -10.91
N ARG A 132 1.40 -6.77 -11.56
CA ARG A 132 0.01 -6.37 -11.33
C ARG A 132 -0.52 -6.94 -10.02
N MET A 133 -1.11 -6.11 -9.19
CA MET A 133 -1.88 -6.55 -8.02
C MET A 133 -3.22 -7.12 -8.47
N ASN A 134 -3.94 -6.41 -9.35
CA ASN A 134 -5.10 -6.93 -10.05
C ASN A 134 -4.66 -7.56 -11.38
N LYS A 135 -4.74 -8.89 -11.50
CA LYS A 135 -4.34 -9.64 -12.72
C LYS A 135 -5.16 -9.31 -13.96
N GLU A 136 -6.34 -8.70 -13.80
CA GLU A 136 -7.22 -8.29 -14.90
C GLU A 136 -6.84 -6.91 -15.47
N ALA A 137 -5.96 -6.15 -14.80
CA ALA A 137 -5.48 -4.86 -15.31
C ALA A 137 -4.69 -5.05 -16.61
N SER A 138 -4.82 -4.09 -17.52
CA SER A 138 -4.18 -4.14 -18.84
C SER A 138 -2.71 -3.75 -18.83
N LEU A 139 -2.27 -2.92 -17.86
CA LEU A 139 -0.91 -2.44 -17.74
C LEU A 139 -0.10 -3.35 -16.82
N ASP A 140 1.00 -3.92 -17.33
CA ASP A 140 1.96 -4.71 -16.58
C ASP A 140 3.37 -4.14 -16.71
N ALA A 141 4.32 -4.73 -15.97
CA ALA A 141 5.71 -4.28 -15.99
C ALA A 141 6.41 -4.56 -17.32
N GLU A 142 6.04 -5.64 -18.02
CA GLU A 142 6.59 -5.96 -19.34
C GLU A 142 6.24 -4.88 -20.35
N TYR A 143 4.98 -4.43 -20.35
CA TYR A 143 4.55 -3.33 -21.23
C TYR A 143 5.34 -2.04 -20.96
N ILE A 144 5.46 -1.65 -19.69
CA ILE A 144 6.22 -0.43 -19.32
C ILE A 144 7.65 -0.51 -19.81
N VAL A 145 8.35 -1.60 -19.51
CA VAL A 145 9.76 -1.79 -19.85
C VAL A 145 9.99 -1.81 -21.36
N ASN A 146 9.08 -2.43 -22.11
CA ASN A 146 9.27 -2.62 -23.55
C ASN A 146 8.66 -1.50 -24.42
N HIS A 147 7.68 -0.71 -23.92
CA HIS A 147 6.94 0.23 -24.77
C HIS A 147 7.06 1.70 -24.34
N TYR A 148 7.29 2.01 -23.05
CA TYR A 148 7.45 3.40 -22.63
C TYR A 148 8.66 4.04 -23.30
N LYS A 149 8.57 5.34 -23.62
CA LYS A 149 9.71 6.11 -24.15
C LYS A 149 10.80 6.25 -23.10
N GLU A 150 12.03 6.55 -23.55
CA GLU A 150 13.18 6.72 -22.65
C GLU A 150 12.92 7.78 -21.57
N GLU A 151 12.30 8.90 -21.97
CA GLU A 151 11.96 10.00 -21.06
C GLU A 151 10.91 9.59 -20.04
N GLU A 152 9.90 8.82 -20.45
CA GLU A 152 8.85 8.30 -19.56
C GLU A 152 9.44 7.31 -18.54
N LEU A 153 10.29 6.38 -19.00
CA LEU A 153 11.01 5.46 -18.10
C LEU A 153 11.91 6.23 -17.11
N ALA A 154 12.66 7.23 -17.61
CA ALA A 154 13.51 8.03 -16.75
C ALA A 154 12.71 8.81 -15.70
N ASP A 155 11.54 9.35 -16.08
CA ASP A 155 10.66 10.10 -15.19
C ASP A 155 10.10 9.20 -14.07
N ILE A 156 9.50 8.06 -14.42
CA ILE A 156 8.94 7.15 -13.40
C ILE A 156 10.02 6.60 -12.47
N ILE A 157 11.18 6.21 -13.00
CA ILE A 157 12.30 5.70 -12.20
C ILE A 157 12.85 6.79 -11.25
N HIS A 158 12.88 8.04 -11.71
CA HIS A 158 13.30 9.15 -10.87
C HIS A 158 12.25 9.51 -9.81
N ARG A 159 10.99 9.70 -10.21
CA ARG A 159 9.90 10.15 -9.33
C ARG A 159 9.48 9.10 -8.32
N TYR A 160 9.32 7.85 -8.74
CA TYR A 160 8.80 6.77 -7.91
C TYR A 160 9.90 5.90 -7.28
N GLY A 161 11.08 5.86 -7.87
CA GLY A 161 12.24 5.16 -7.33
C GLY A 161 13.15 6.06 -6.49
N GLU A 162 13.06 7.39 -6.60
CA GLU A 162 14.05 8.34 -6.08
C GLU A 162 15.48 7.91 -6.49
N GLU A 163 15.63 7.38 -7.75
CA GLU A 163 16.85 6.77 -8.25
C GLU A 163 17.70 7.78 -9.01
N ARG A 164 18.89 8.04 -8.53
CA ARG A 164 19.83 9.02 -9.15
C ARG A 164 20.31 8.61 -10.55
N TRP A 165 20.33 7.32 -10.84
CA TRP A 165 20.76 6.77 -12.13
C TRP A 165 19.61 6.59 -13.12
N ALA A 166 18.45 7.14 -12.85
CA ALA A 166 17.20 6.94 -13.60
C ALA A 166 17.38 7.11 -15.11
N LYS A 167 17.99 8.22 -15.57
CA LYS A 167 18.23 8.47 -17.00
C LYS A 167 19.11 7.39 -17.63
N ARG A 168 20.18 7.00 -16.95
CA ARG A 168 21.08 5.97 -17.45
C ARG A 168 20.45 4.59 -17.48
N ILE A 169 19.63 4.25 -16.48
CA ILE A 169 18.87 3.00 -16.43
C ILE A 169 17.88 2.97 -17.60
N ALA A 170 17.13 4.04 -17.86
CA ALA A 170 16.20 4.14 -18.98
C ALA A 170 16.92 3.94 -20.34
N GLN A 171 18.07 4.59 -20.55
CA GLN A 171 18.89 4.41 -21.74
C GLN A 171 19.30 2.94 -21.95
N PHE A 172 19.73 2.27 -20.89
CA PHE A 172 20.15 0.87 -20.95
C PHE A 172 18.95 -0.07 -21.21
N ILE A 173 17.78 0.20 -20.64
CA ILE A 173 16.55 -0.54 -20.92
C ILE A 173 16.20 -0.39 -22.41
N VAL A 174 16.14 0.85 -22.91
CA VAL A 174 15.80 1.13 -24.32
C VAL A 174 16.83 0.50 -25.29
N ALA A 175 18.10 0.50 -24.93
CA ALA A 175 19.13 -0.17 -25.72
C ALA A 175 18.94 -1.70 -25.72
N ALA A 176 18.73 -2.30 -24.56
CA ALA A 176 18.58 -3.76 -24.40
C ALA A 176 17.35 -4.30 -25.16
N ARG A 177 16.19 -3.64 -25.03
CA ARG A 177 14.96 -4.11 -25.68
C ARG A 177 14.97 -4.02 -27.20
N LYS A 178 15.89 -3.23 -27.82
CA LYS A 178 16.09 -3.20 -29.26
C LYS A 178 16.70 -4.51 -29.80
N GLU A 179 17.51 -5.17 -28.97
CA GLU A 179 18.11 -6.47 -29.31
C GLU A 179 17.14 -7.61 -29.05
N LYS A 180 16.49 -7.59 -27.85
CA LYS A 180 15.52 -8.59 -27.43
C LYS A 180 14.57 -7.96 -26.40
N PRO A 181 13.25 -8.14 -26.51
CA PRO A 181 12.31 -7.74 -25.46
C PRO A 181 12.71 -8.32 -24.10
N LEU A 182 12.55 -7.53 -23.04
CA LEU A 182 12.79 -7.95 -21.67
C LEU A 182 11.49 -8.55 -21.13
N THR A 183 11.51 -9.82 -20.77
CA THR A 183 10.31 -10.57 -20.35
C THR A 183 10.39 -11.07 -18.93
N THR A 184 11.61 -11.13 -18.34
CA THR A 184 11.77 -11.63 -16.98
C THR A 184 12.40 -10.61 -16.04
N THR A 185 12.17 -10.80 -14.75
CA THR A 185 12.73 -9.96 -13.70
C THR A 185 14.25 -9.97 -13.71
N PHE A 186 14.90 -11.11 -13.96
CA PHE A 186 16.37 -11.19 -14.00
C PHE A 186 16.96 -10.51 -15.21
N GLU A 187 16.32 -10.57 -16.37
CA GLU A 187 16.75 -9.79 -17.55
C GLU A 187 16.77 -8.28 -17.20
N LEU A 188 15.71 -7.77 -16.57
CA LEU A 188 15.66 -6.38 -16.13
C LEU A 188 16.71 -6.06 -15.04
N VAL A 189 16.91 -6.94 -14.07
CA VAL A 189 17.94 -6.80 -13.02
C VAL A 189 19.32 -6.67 -13.64
N ASP A 190 19.65 -7.48 -14.64
CA ASP A 190 20.95 -7.45 -15.32
C ASP A 190 21.17 -6.15 -16.09
N VAL A 191 20.13 -5.62 -16.75
CA VAL A 191 20.19 -4.33 -17.43
C VAL A 191 20.44 -3.21 -16.41
N ILE A 192 19.71 -3.20 -15.29
CA ILE A 192 19.90 -2.22 -14.21
C ILE A 192 21.31 -2.30 -13.63
N LYS A 193 21.82 -3.51 -13.37
CA LYS A 193 23.21 -3.70 -12.89
C LYS A 193 24.26 -3.18 -13.87
N LYS A 194 24.05 -3.34 -15.16
CA LYS A 194 24.96 -2.80 -16.20
C LYS A 194 24.90 -1.26 -16.24
N ALA A 195 23.72 -0.67 -16.03
CA ALA A 195 23.53 0.77 -16.04
C ALA A 195 24.18 1.48 -14.84
N ILE A 196 24.14 0.89 -13.66
CA ILE A 196 24.70 1.51 -12.43
C ILE A 196 26.20 1.22 -12.34
N PRO A 197 27.09 2.22 -12.16
CA PRO A 197 28.53 2.03 -12.02
C PRO A 197 28.89 1.06 -10.89
N LYS A 198 29.89 0.20 -11.11
CA LYS A 198 30.28 -0.87 -10.17
C LYS A 198 30.52 -0.37 -8.74
N GLY A 199 31.23 0.76 -8.56
CA GLY A 199 31.48 1.36 -7.25
C GLY A 199 30.21 1.82 -6.54
N ALA A 200 29.17 2.24 -7.29
CA ALA A 200 27.89 2.68 -6.69
C ALA A 200 26.96 1.53 -6.29
N ARG A 201 27.33 0.28 -6.61
CA ARG A 201 26.58 -0.95 -6.26
C ARG A 201 27.11 -1.65 -5.03
N LEU A 202 28.29 -1.29 -4.53
CA LEU A 202 28.96 -1.98 -3.44
C LEU A 202 28.37 -1.62 -2.07
N ASP A 203 27.88 -0.38 -1.93
CA ASP A 203 27.31 0.10 -0.68
C ASP A 203 25.83 0.40 -0.84
N GLY A 204 25.01 -0.19 0.03
CA GLY A 204 23.58 0.11 0.09
C GLY A 204 22.65 -1.05 -0.31
N PRO A 205 21.37 -0.76 -0.58
CA PRO A 205 20.37 -1.76 -0.95
C PRO A 205 20.65 -2.31 -2.36
N HIS A 206 20.03 -3.45 -2.68
CA HIS A 206 20.15 -4.07 -3.99
C HIS A 206 19.86 -3.05 -5.13
N PRO A 207 20.72 -2.98 -6.18
CA PRO A 207 20.65 -1.93 -7.21
C PRO A 207 19.31 -1.86 -7.96
N ALA A 208 18.60 -2.98 -8.10
CA ALA A 208 17.29 -3.00 -8.73
C ALA A 208 16.14 -2.55 -7.84
N LYS A 209 16.31 -2.45 -6.50
CA LYS A 209 15.22 -2.17 -5.55
C LYS A 209 14.38 -0.95 -5.94
N ARG A 210 15.05 0.17 -6.24
CA ARG A 210 14.38 1.44 -6.56
C ARG A 210 13.66 1.42 -7.90
N THR A 211 14.26 0.79 -8.91
CA THR A 211 13.65 0.66 -10.23
C THR A 211 12.43 -0.26 -10.19
N PHE A 212 12.51 -1.38 -9.48
CA PHE A 212 11.37 -2.28 -9.27
C PHE A 212 10.23 -1.58 -8.52
N GLN A 213 10.54 -0.84 -7.46
CA GLN A 213 9.55 0.00 -6.77
C GLN A 213 8.88 0.99 -7.73
N ALA A 214 9.66 1.66 -8.58
CA ALA A 214 9.13 2.66 -9.51
C ALA A 214 8.17 2.05 -10.54
N ILE A 215 8.55 0.92 -11.14
CA ILE A 215 7.72 0.23 -12.12
C ILE A 215 6.44 -0.30 -11.44
N ARG A 216 6.55 -0.89 -10.25
CA ARG A 216 5.41 -1.38 -9.48
C ARG A 216 4.38 -0.28 -9.18
N ILE A 217 4.87 0.88 -8.71
CA ILE A 217 4.03 2.05 -8.44
C ILE A 217 3.30 2.52 -9.70
N GLU A 218 3.98 2.52 -10.83
CA GLU A 218 3.38 2.90 -12.13
C GLU A 218 2.33 1.89 -12.56
N VAL A 219 2.64 0.57 -12.55
CA VAL A 219 1.71 -0.51 -12.93
C VAL A 219 0.40 -0.42 -12.14
N ASN A 220 0.49 -0.17 -10.82
CA ASN A 220 -0.66 -0.24 -9.93
C ASN A 220 -1.25 1.13 -9.56
N ASN A 221 -0.72 2.23 -10.11
CA ASN A 221 -1.11 3.61 -9.77
C ASN A 221 -1.15 3.87 -8.25
N GLU A 222 -0.19 3.30 -7.50
CA GLU A 222 -0.23 3.25 -6.04
C GLU A 222 -0.29 4.64 -5.38
N LEU A 223 0.38 5.64 -5.94
CA LEU A 223 0.47 6.98 -5.35
C LEU A 223 -0.61 7.94 -5.84
N GLY A 224 -1.06 7.78 -7.09
CA GLY A 224 -1.99 8.71 -7.70
C GLY A 224 -3.35 8.78 -7.00
N ILE A 225 -3.77 7.67 -6.44
CA ILE A 225 -5.08 7.52 -5.78
C ILE A 225 -5.07 7.85 -4.28
N LEU A 226 -3.88 7.95 -3.62
CA LEU A 226 -3.80 8.00 -2.16
C LEU A 226 -4.46 9.24 -1.55
N ALA A 227 -4.11 10.43 -2.02
CA ALA A 227 -4.58 11.67 -1.38
C ALA A 227 -6.11 11.79 -1.38
N ASP A 228 -6.72 11.53 -2.53
CA ASP A 228 -8.18 11.57 -2.69
C ASP A 228 -8.87 10.46 -1.88
N THR A 229 -8.32 9.25 -1.89
CA THR A 229 -8.85 8.14 -1.09
C THR A 229 -8.81 8.46 0.40
N MET A 230 -7.73 9.06 0.91
CA MET A 230 -7.65 9.48 2.32
C MET A 230 -8.67 10.56 2.67
N GLU A 231 -8.88 11.55 1.79
CA GLU A 231 -9.90 12.58 2.01
C GLU A 231 -11.32 11.97 2.06
N ARG A 232 -11.64 11.04 1.16
CA ARG A 232 -12.91 10.30 1.18
C ARG A 232 -13.05 9.41 2.41
N ALA A 233 -11.97 8.71 2.81
CA ALA A 233 -11.96 7.87 4.00
C ALA A 233 -12.29 8.67 5.26
N VAL A 234 -11.65 9.84 5.44
CA VAL A 234 -11.96 10.72 6.56
C VAL A 234 -13.42 11.20 6.55
N ASN A 235 -13.98 11.47 5.37
CA ASN A 235 -15.38 11.89 5.28
C ASN A 235 -16.37 10.78 5.69
N ARG A 236 -16.04 9.52 5.45
CA ARG A 236 -16.88 8.35 5.83
C ARG A 236 -16.76 7.94 7.31
N LEU A 237 -15.80 8.49 8.06
CA LEU A 237 -15.70 8.21 9.47
C LEU A 237 -16.81 8.93 10.27
N LYS A 238 -17.34 8.30 11.29
CA LYS A 238 -18.11 8.96 12.37
C LYS A 238 -17.24 9.95 13.14
N SER A 239 -17.85 10.90 13.85
CA SER A 239 -17.12 11.71 14.83
C SER A 239 -16.47 10.78 15.87
N GLY A 240 -15.16 10.98 16.14
CA GLY A 240 -14.36 10.07 16.97
C GLY A 240 -13.80 8.85 16.23
N GLY A 241 -14.27 8.57 15.01
CA GLY A 241 -13.78 7.47 14.17
C GLY A 241 -12.30 7.60 13.83
N ARG A 242 -11.64 6.50 13.53
CA ARG A 242 -10.18 6.40 13.43
C ARG A 242 -9.73 5.91 12.06
N ILE A 243 -8.66 6.52 11.56
CA ILE A 243 -7.96 6.08 10.34
C ILE A 243 -6.52 5.71 10.67
N GLY A 244 -6.10 4.51 10.26
CA GLY A 244 -4.74 4.00 10.34
C GLY A 244 -4.19 3.67 8.96
N VAL A 245 -2.96 4.08 8.67
CA VAL A 245 -2.30 3.82 7.38
C VAL A 245 -0.85 3.40 7.63
N ILE A 246 -0.48 2.17 7.29
CA ILE A 246 0.91 1.73 7.27
C ILE A 246 1.50 2.07 5.91
N THR A 247 2.67 2.69 5.93
CA THR A 247 3.45 3.08 4.74
C THR A 247 4.84 2.43 4.81
N PHE A 248 5.42 2.06 3.67
CA PHE A 248 6.71 1.35 3.58
C PHE A 248 7.82 2.16 2.89
N HIS A 249 7.48 3.26 2.22
CA HIS A 249 8.47 4.13 1.61
C HIS A 249 8.12 5.61 1.75
N SER A 250 9.14 6.45 1.51
CA SER A 250 9.11 7.91 1.69
C SER A 250 7.98 8.63 0.93
N LEU A 251 7.61 8.14 -0.24
CA LEU A 251 6.60 8.79 -1.09
C LEU A 251 5.20 8.60 -0.51
N GLU A 252 4.83 7.37 -0.13
CA GLU A 252 3.57 7.10 0.58
C GLU A 252 3.48 7.92 1.86
N ASP A 253 4.51 7.83 2.71
CA ASP A 253 4.56 8.52 3.99
C ASP A 253 4.39 10.04 3.84
N ARG A 254 5.01 10.61 2.81
CA ARG A 254 4.91 12.04 2.49
C ARG A 254 3.49 12.44 2.11
N ILE A 255 2.84 11.68 1.23
CA ILE A 255 1.45 11.95 0.79
C ILE A 255 0.49 11.86 1.99
N ILE A 256 0.53 10.78 2.76
CA ILE A 256 -0.35 10.57 3.91
C ILE A 256 -0.14 11.68 4.95
N LYS A 257 1.13 11.99 5.29
CA LYS A 257 1.47 13.08 6.21
C LYS A 257 0.90 14.42 5.77
N GLN A 258 1.07 14.77 4.50
CA GLN A 258 0.60 16.05 3.95
C GLN A 258 -0.92 16.12 3.91
N THR A 259 -1.58 15.03 3.52
CA THR A 259 -3.06 14.95 3.47
C THR A 259 -3.65 15.09 4.88
N PHE A 260 -3.13 14.35 5.86
CA PHE A 260 -3.62 14.47 7.24
C PHE A 260 -3.36 15.87 7.82
N ALA A 261 -2.20 16.46 7.55
CA ALA A 261 -1.90 17.83 7.99
C ALA A 261 -2.86 18.87 7.35
N LYS A 262 -3.18 18.72 6.06
CA LYS A 262 -4.17 19.56 5.34
C LYS A 262 -5.55 19.43 5.99
N LEU A 263 -6.01 18.21 6.27
CA LEU A 263 -7.32 17.95 6.87
C LEU A 263 -7.40 18.37 8.35
N ALA A 264 -6.30 18.30 9.07
CA ALA A 264 -6.23 18.77 10.46
C ALA A 264 -6.17 20.29 10.57
N LYS A 265 -5.61 21.00 9.59
CA LYS A 265 -5.56 22.45 9.58
C LYS A 265 -6.90 23.10 9.21
N GLY A 266 -7.63 22.49 8.29
CA GLY A 266 -8.92 22.98 7.75
C GLY A 266 -8.79 24.24 6.91
N CYS A 267 -8.49 25.37 7.52
CA CYS A 267 -8.40 26.67 6.82
C CYS A 267 -7.30 26.68 5.74
N THR A 268 -7.66 27.14 4.55
CA THR A 268 -6.78 27.28 3.38
C THR A 268 -6.52 28.75 2.98
N CYS A 269 -6.96 29.70 3.79
CA CYS A 269 -6.71 31.13 3.55
C CYS A 269 -5.22 31.46 3.64
N PRO A 270 -4.73 32.46 2.86
CA PRO A 270 -3.41 33.01 3.04
C PRO A 270 -3.20 33.49 4.49
N PRO A 271 -2.02 33.28 5.11
CA PRO A 271 -1.76 33.68 6.50
C PRO A 271 -1.95 35.18 6.78
N GLN A 272 -1.85 36.01 5.75
CA GLN A 272 -1.98 37.48 5.84
C GLN A 272 -3.42 37.96 5.97
N LEU A 273 -4.42 37.09 5.71
CA LEU A 273 -5.84 37.49 5.86
C LEU A 273 -6.21 37.56 7.35
N PRO A 274 -6.72 38.74 7.82
CA PRO A 274 -7.05 38.92 9.22
C PRO A 274 -8.25 38.07 9.68
N VAL A 275 -9.11 37.67 8.74
CA VAL A 275 -10.30 36.85 9.00
C VAL A 275 -10.39 35.71 7.99
N CYS A 276 -10.72 34.51 8.48
CA CYS A 276 -10.93 33.36 7.60
C CYS A 276 -12.19 33.54 6.74
N VAL A 277 -12.02 33.48 5.40
CA VAL A 277 -13.11 33.59 4.42
C VAL A 277 -13.44 32.26 3.72
N CYS A 278 -12.63 31.20 3.92
CA CYS A 278 -12.86 29.93 3.23
C CYS A 278 -13.94 29.05 3.88
N GLY A 279 -14.33 29.33 5.13
CA GLY A 279 -15.34 28.56 5.86
C GLY A 279 -14.95 27.11 6.20
N LYS A 280 -13.74 26.66 5.81
CA LYS A 280 -13.29 25.28 6.04
C LYS A 280 -12.93 25.07 7.51
N LYS A 281 -13.47 23.99 8.07
CA LYS A 281 -13.16 23.53 9.44
C LYS A 281 -12.17 22.36 9.41
N PRO A 282 -11.35 22.17 10.46
CA PRO A 282 -10.57 20.96 10.61
C PRO A 282 -11.49 19.73 10.63
N LEU A 283 -11.07 18.66 9.96
CA LEU A 283 -11.78 17.36 9.96
C LEU A 283 -11.08 16.36 10.89
N LEU A 284 -9.79 16.55 11.15
CA LEU A 284 -8.98 15.64 11.94
C LEU A 284 -8.41 16.31 13.19
N ARG A 285 -8.36 15.54 14.28
CA ARG A 285 -7.59 15.83 15.48
C ARG A 285 -6.60 14.70 15.74
N LYS A 286 -5.60 14.95 16.58
CA LYS A 286 -4.65 13.95 17.09
C LYS A 286 -4.00 13.11 15.96
N THR A 287 -3.40 13.79 15.00
CA THR A 287 -2.56 13.12 14.01
C THR A 287 -1.22 12.71 14.59
N GLY A 288 -0.71 11.54 14.23
CA GLY A 288 0.58 11.05 14.71
C GLY A 288 1.13 9.91 13.86
N ASN A 289 2.22 9.31 14.37
CA ASN A 289 2.78 8.11 13.77
C ASN A 289 3.44 7.21 14.83
N ILE A 290 3.48 5.90 14.54
CA ILE A 290 4.18 4.88 15.29
C ILE A 290 5.14 4.18 14.34
N VAL A 291 6.31 3.79 14.82
CA VAL A 291 7.31 3.02 14.06
C VAL A 291 7.53 1.68 14.75
N PRO A 292 7.92 0.63 14.01
CA PRO A 292 8.19 -0.68 14.58
C PRO A 292 9.26 -0.62 15.69
N SER A 293 9.11 -1.46 16.69
CA SER A 293 10.10 -1.63 17.74
C SER A 293 11.39 -2.25 17.18
N LYS A 294 12.51 -2.13 17.91
CA LYS A 294 13.76 -2.79 17.51
C LYS A 294 13.59 -4.30 17.43
N ALA A 295 12.86 -4.88 18.39
CA ALA A 295 12.59 -6.31 18.41
C ALA A 295 11.81 -6.78 17.19
N GLU A 296 10.77 -6.02 16.79
CA GLU A 296 10.01 -6.33 15.57
C GLU A 296 10.86 -6.24 14.30
N VAL A 297 11.78 -5.25 14.22
CA VAL A 297 12.69 -5.12 13.07
C VAL A 297 13.72 -6.25 13.02
N GLU A 298 14.17 -6.75 14.16
CA GLU A 298 15.07 -7.90 14.24
C GLU A 298 14.37 -9.20 13.82
N GLU A 299 13.12 -9.40 14.25
CA GLU A 299 12.31 -10.58 13.88
C GLU A 299 11.81 -10.49 12.43
N ASN A 300 11.39 -9.32 11.98
CA ASN A 300 10.88 -9.06 10.62
C ASN A 300 11.60 -7.88 9.96
N PRO A 301 12.72 -8.09 9.25
CA PRO A 301 13.46 -7.00 8.59
C PRO A 301 12.64 -6.19 7.56
N ARG A 302 11.52 -6.74 7.05
CA ARG A 302 10.60 -6.03 6.14
C ARG A 302 9.89 -4.86 6.85
N SER A 303 9.75 -4.91 8.18
CA SER A 303 9.14 -3.84 8.98
C SER A 303 10.01 -2.58 9.11
N ARG A 304 11.32 -2.66 8.82
CA ARG A 304 12.30 -1.57 9.08
C ARG A 304 11.86 -0.19 8.57
N SER A 305 11.20 -0.15 7.43
CA SER A 305 10.75 1.11 6.80
C SER A 305 9.29 1.43 7.10
N ALA A 306 8.58 0.54 7.79
CA ALA A 306 7.17 0.69 8.07
C ALA A 306 6.90 1.86 9.02
N ARG A 307 5.75 2.51 8.81
CA ARG A 307 5.27 3.59 9.68
C ARG A 307 3.75 3.60 9.68
N LEU A 308 3.15 3.37 10.83
CA LEU A 308 1.72 3.56 11.03
C LEU A 308 1.43 5.04 11.24
N ARG A 309 0.79 5.68 10.28
CA ARG A 309 0.21 7.02 10.44
C ARG A 309 -1.24 6.90 10.85
N TYR A 310 -1.65 7.75 11.77
CA TYR A 310 -2.98 7.70 12.30
C TYR A 310 -3.60 9.08 12.52
N ALA A 311 -4.93 9.13 12.49
CA ALA A 311 -5.70 10.31 12.83
C ALA A 311 -7.08 9.94 13.37
N ILE A 312 -7.71 10.89 14.09
CA ILE A 312 -9.06 10.77 14.65
C ILE A 312 -9.93 11.86 14.02
N LYS A 313 -11.12 11.51 13.55
CA LYS A 313 -12.13 12.47 13.06
C LYS A 313 -12.67 13.34 14.21
N ILE A 314 -12.89 14.63 13.93
CA ILE A 314 -13.54 15.56 14.88
C ILE A 314 -15.03 15.31 14.98
#